data_fb09e7eaa996a9267983a6cfff6a5026
#
_entry.id   fb09e7eaa996a9267983a6cfff6a5026
#
_cell.length_a   1.000
_cell.length_b   1.000
_cell.length_c   1.000
_cell.angle_alpha   90.00
_cell.angle_beta   90.00
_cell.angle_gamma   90.00
#
_symmetry.space_group_name_H-M   'P 1'
#
loop_
_entity.id
_entity.type
_entity.pdbx_description
1 polymer ?
#
loop_
_entity_poly.entity_id
_entity_poly.type
_entity_poly.pdbx_seq_one_letter_code
_entity_poly.pdbx_strand_id
1 'polypeptide(L)'
;AAHHFEMTARSNPTIDQIFKIRDRLESYTDLKMTHSLLYREKLYEGGYRRNRVITFDWEKNELTTISNDSKPRQVPVMPGTFDLLAAFYFLRLQPLPSMKKVECPITDGKINIVGRVDVKGKERIQVGGRAYATIILEPILDDVELFSPNENAGIRMWITADARRIPVRIESRVALGVFRAELRKAEQVSPPAKQ
;
A
#
# COMPACT_ATOMS: atom_id res chain seq x y z
N ALA A 1 17.35 -8.54 11.35
CA ALA A 1 16.68 -7.24 11.53
C ALA A 1 15.90 -6.92 10.27
N ALA A 2 14.74 -6.27 10.38
CA ALA A 2 13.84 -5.92 9.27
C ALA A 2 13.14 -4.60 9.57
N HIS A 3 12.71 -3.87 8.54
CA HIS A 3 11.69 -2.84 8.71
C HIS A 3 10.33 -3.49 8.87
N HIS A 4 9.49 -2.93 9.71
CA HIS A 4 8.11 -3.34 9.92
C HIS A 4 7.18 -2.17 9.62
N PHE A 5 6.20 -2.39 8.76
CA PHE A 5 5.14 -1.46 8.43
C PHE A 5 3.80 -2.04 8.83
N GLU A 6 2.95 -1.23 9.39
CA GLU A 6 1.58 -1.61 9.73
C GLU A 6 0.60 -0.59 9.17
N MET A 7 -0.50 -1.07 8.61
CA MET A 7 -1.66 -0.28 8.23
C MET A 7 -2.92 -0.88 8.84
N THR A 8 -3.75 -0.04 9.45
CA THR A 8 -5.08 -0.43 9.90
C THR A 8 -6.13 0.46 9.26
N ALA A 9 -7.24 -0.15 8.82
CA ALA A 9 -8.41 0.58 8.35
C ALA A 9 -9.62 0.25 9.21
N ARG A 10 -10.37 1.28 9.58
CA ARG A 10 -11.59 1.14 10.40
C ARG A 10 -12.65 2.12 9.92
N SER A 11 -13.87 1.61 9.68
CA SER A 11 -15.03 2.46 9.47
C SER A 11 -15.43 3.15 10.77
N ASN A 12 -16.01 4.34 10.66
CA ASN A 12 -16.56 5.05 11.81
C ASN A 12 -17.93 4.45 12.25
N PRO A 13 -18.46 4.80 13.42
CA PRO A 13 -19.71 4.21 13.93
C PRO A 13 -20.92 4.35 13.02
N THR A 14 -20.99 5.42 12.22
CA THR A 14 -22.11 5.62 11.27
C THR A 14 -22.00 4.65 10.09
N ILE A 15 -20.81 4.50 9.54
CA ILE A 15 -20.54 3.55 8.45
C ILE A 15 -20.65 2.11 8.93
N ASP A 16 -20.26 1.82 10.18
CA ASP A 16 -20.34 0.49 10.80
C ASP A 16 -21.75 -0.12 10.74
N GLN A 17 -22.76 0.70 10.73
CA GLN A 17 -24.17 0.25 10.65
C GLN A 17 -24.53 -0.35 9.28
N ILE A 18 -23.82 0.07 8.23
CA ILE A 18 -24.06 -0.35 6.85
C ILE A 18 -22.98 -1.33 6.39
N PHE A 19 -21.71 -0.97 6.60
CA PHE A 19 -20.56 -1.72 6.13
C PHE A 19 -19.36 -1.57 7.07
N LYS A 20 -19.19 -2.55 7.96
CA LYS A 20 -18.13 -2.53 8.97
C LYS A 20 -16.79 -2.93 8.37
N ILE A 21 -15.75 -2.09 8.56
CA ILE A 21 -14.36 -2.36 8.15
C ILE A 21 -13.46 -2.43 9.37
N ARG A 22 -12.66 -3.50 9.45
CA ARG A 22 -11.62 -3.71 10.49
C ARG A 22 -10.45 -4.48 9.86
N ASP A 23 -9.59 -3.75 9.16
CA ASP A 23 -8.48 -4.35 8.44
C ASP A 23 -7.17 -4.07 9.13
N ARG A 24 -6.26 -5.02 9.01
CA ARG A 24 -4.88 -4.90 9.45
C ARG A 24 -3.97 -5.57 8.44
N LEU A 25 -2.98 -4.80 7.98
CA LEU A 25 -1.93 -5.22 7.09
C LEU A 25 -0.59 -4.98 7.76
N GLU A 26 0.30 -5.95 7.68
CA GLU A 26 1.67 -5.89 8.21
C GLU A 26 2.63 -6.34 7.11
N SER A 27 3.69 -5.59 6.92
CA SER A 27 4.74 -5.90 5.96
C SER A 27 6.11 -5.80 6.62
N TYR A 28 6.99 -6.71 6.26
CA TYR A 28 8.38 -6.75 6.70
C TYR A 28 9.29 -6.76 5.49
N THR A 29 10.27 -5.87 5.46
CA THR A 29 11.27 -5.78 4.39
C THR A 29 12.68 -5.93 4.95
N ASP A 30 13.65 -6.17 4.07
CA ASP A 30 15.04 -6.02 4.42
C ASP A 30 15.38 -4.57 4.82
N LEU A 31 16.50 -4.37 5.52
CA LEU A 31 16.91 -3.04 6.01
C LEU A 31 17.29 -2.06 4.89
N LYS A 32 17.57 -2.54 3.69
CA LYS A 32 17.90 -1.69 2.53
C LYS A 32 16.67 -1.33 1.70
N MET A 33 15.49 -1.82 2.07
CA MET A 33 14.25 -1.65 1.30
C MET A 33 14.41 -2.12 -0.15
N THR A 34 14.93 -3.34 -0.33
CA THR A 34 15.13 -3.93 -1.67
C THR A 34 14.07 -4.97 -2.02
N HIS A 35 13.41 -5.57 -1.02
CA HIS A 35 12.37 -6.58 -1.21
C HIS A 35 11.57 -6.85 0.07
N SER A 36 10.41 -7.48 -0.08
CA SER A 36 9.62 -7.98 1.06
C SER A 36 10.14 -9.31 1.59
N LEU A 37 9.98 -9.54 2.90
CA LEU A 37 10.31 -10.78 3.59
C LEU A 37 9.06 -11.52 4.04
N LEU A 38 8.07 -10.78 4.51
CA LEU A 38 6.83 -11.31 5.07
C LEU A 38 5.72 -10.27 4.92
N TYR A 39 4.53 -10.72 4.51
CA TYR A 39 3.32 -9.92 4.54
C TYR A 39 2.21 -10.68 5.25
N ARG A 40 1.43 -9.97 6.05
CA ARG A 40 0.25 -10.48 6.73
C ARG A 40 -0.93 -9.55 6.50
N GLU A 41 -2.07 -10.13 6.26
CA GLU A 41 -3.30 -9.42 6.01
C GLU A 41 -4.45 -10.06 6.76
N LYS A 42 -5.21 -9.23 7.47
CA LYS A 42 -6.49 -9.60 8.07
C LYS A 42 -7.52 -8.58 7.61
N LEU A 43 -8.44 -8.99 6.74
CA LEU A 43 -9.54 -8.17 6.27
C LEU A 43 -10.84 -8.60 6.93
N TYR A 44 -11.60 -7.60 7.34
CA TYR A 44 -12.91 -7.74 7.93
C TYR A 44 -13.82 -6.64 7.36
N GLU A 45 -14.44 -6.91 6.21
CA GLU A 45 -15.20 -5.97 5.42
C GLU A 45 -16.64 -6.47 5.24
N GLY A 46 -17.60 -5.86 5.95
CA GLY A 46 -18.99 -6.35 5.97
C GLY A 46 -19.07 -7.83 6.32
N GLY A 47 -19.50 -8.67 5.37
CA GLY A 47 -19.52 -10.13 5.47
C GLY A 47 -18.24 -10.84 5.02
N TYR A 48 -17.33 -10.11 4.35
CA TYR A 48 -16.10 -10.66 3.81
C TYR A 48 -15.02 -10.81 4.89
N ARG A 49 -14.33 -11.95 4.86
CA ARG A 49 -13.22 -12.27 5.78
C ARG A 49 -12.07 -12.86 4.99
N ARG A 50 -10.88 -12.30 5.18
CA ARG A 50 -9.66 -12.85 4.63
C ARG A 50 -8.53 -12.74 5.64
N ASN A 51 -7.86 -13.85 5.90
CA ASN A 51 -6.60 -13.92 6.63
C ASN A 51 -5.57 -14.50 5.67
N ARG A 52 -4.53 -13.76 5.35
CA ARG A 52 -3.50 -14.18 4.40
C ARG A 52 -2.11 -13.93 4.96
N VAL A 53 -1.22 -14.89 4.73
CA VAL A 53 0.20 -14.77 5.02
C VAL A 53 0.97 -15.08 3.74
N ILE A 54 1.93 -14.22 3.41
CA ILE A 54 2.86 -14.39 2.29
C ILE A 54 4.28 -14.38 2.87
N THR A 55 5.02 -15.45 2.65
CA THR A 55 6.44 -15.57 3.01
C THR A 55 7.29 -15.65 1.77
N PHE A 56 8.43 -14.95 1.73
CA PHE A 56 9.32 -14.91 0.57
C PHE A 56 10.56 -15.76 0.85
N ASP A 57 10.89 -16.64 -0.09
CA ASP A 57 12.11 -17.44 -0.13
C ASP A 57 12.99 -16.90 -1.27
N TRP A 58 13.93 -16.06 -0.93
CA TRP A 58 14.81 -15.39 -1.92
C TRP A 58 15.92 -16.28 -2.46
N GLU A 59 16.21 -17.41 -1.81
CA GLU A 59 17.16 -18.40 -2.35
C GLU A 59 16.54 -19.12 -3.55
N LYS A 60 15.21 -19.34 -3.52
CA LYS A 60 14.46 -20.00 -4.59
C LYS A 60 13.79 -19.02 -5.55
N ASN A 61 13.74 -17.72 -5.23
CA ASN A 61 12.92 -16.73 -5.93
C ASN A 61 11.43 -17.16 -6.00
N GLU A 62 10.91 -17.57 -4.85
CA GLU A 62 9.53 -18.02 -4.70
C GLU A 62 8.90 -17.37 -3.46
N LEU A 63 7.58 -17.22 -3.49
CA LEU A 63 6.79 -16.95 -2.31
C LEU A 63 5.86 -18.13 -2.00
N THR A 64 5.53 -18.28 -0.73
CA THR A 64 4.45 -19.15 -0.28
C THR A 64 3.32 -18.29 0.27
N THR A 65 2.10 -18.47 -0.26
CA THR A 65 0.90 -17.81 0.23
C THR A 65 -0.07 -18.82 0.85
N ILE A 66 -0.65 -18.45 2.01
CA ILE A 66 -1.69 -19.19 2.71
C ILE A 66 -2.84 -18.22 2.96
N SER A 67 -4.05 -18.54 2.54
CA SER A 67 -5.26 -17.76 2.74
C SER A 67 -6.35 -18.57 3.40
N ASN A 68 -6.95 -18.08 4.51
CA ASN A 68 -8.09 -18.70 5.19
C ASN A 68 -7.91 -20.21 5.39
N ASP A 69 -6.77 -20.63 5.95
CA ASP A 69 -6.42 -22.03 6.22
C ASP A 69 -6.41 -22.93 4.96
N SER A 70 -6.31 -22.34 3.77
CA SER A 70 -6.15 -23.09 2.53
C SER A 70 -4.77 -23.76 2.45
N LYS A 71 -4.64 -24.73 1.55
CA LYS A 71 -3.32 -25.32 1.27
C LYS A 71 -2.33 -24.24 0.82
N PRO A 72 -1.07 -24.30 1.26
CA PRO A 72 -0.02 -23.41 0.79
C PRO A 72 0.08 -23.43 -0.74
N ARG A 73 0.19 -22.24 -1.34
CA ARG A 73 0.45 -22.08 -2.77
C ARG A 73 1.81 -21.42 -2.95
N GLN A 74 2.66 -22.00 -3.79
CA GLN A 74 3.92 -21.42 -4.22
C GLN A 74 3.73 -20.64 -5.51
N VAL A 75 4.39 -19.47 -5.61
CA VAL A 75 4.37 -18.58 -6.77
C VAL A 75 5.80 -18.10 -7.02
N PRO A 76 6.33 -18.24 -8.22
CA PRO A 76 7.63 -17.67 -8.56
C PRO A 76 7.56 -16.13 -8.51
N VAL A 77 8.65 -15.49 -8.07
CA VAL A 77 8.71 -14.04 -7.96
C VAL A 77 9.95 -13.48 -8.65
N MET A 78 9.81 -12.27 -9.21
CA MET A 78 10.93 -11.50 -9.73
C MET A 78 11.84 -11.06 -8.58
N PRO A 79 13.16 -10.98 -8.79
CA PRO A 79 14.05 -10.36 -7.82
C PRO A 79 13.59 -8.96 -7.43
N GLY A 80 13.65 -8.65 -6.13
CA GLY A 80 13.25 -7.34 -5.64
C GLY A 80 11.73 -7.11 -5.53
N THR A 81 10.92 -8.16 -5.54
CA THR A 81 9.46 -8.04 -5.40
C THR A 81 9.06 -7.55 -4.02
N PHE A 82 8.12 -6.60 -4.01
CA PHE A 82 7.45 -6.10 -2.82
C PHE A 82 6.00 -6.59 -2.73
N ASP A 83 5.49 -6.76 -1.51
CA ASP A 83 4.05 -6.70 -1.27
C ASP A 83 3.53 -5.27 -1.44
N LEU A 84 2.22 -5.09 -1.53
CA LEU A 84 1.61 -3.80 -1.84
C LEU A 84 1.88 -2.72 -0.76
N LEU A 85 1.96 -3.10 0.51
CA LEU A 85 2.23 -2.14 1.59
C LEU A 85 3.70 -1.70 1.56
N ALA A 86 4.63 -2.64 1.40
CA ALA A 86 6.05 -2.33 1.24
C ALA A 86 6.33 -1.52 -0.02
N ALA A 87 5.69 -1.83 -1.16
CA ALA A 87 5.80 -1.07 -2.40
C ALA A 87 5.42 0.40 -2.22
N PHE A 88 4.37 0.69 -1.43
CA PHE A 88 4.00 2.06 -1.09
C PHE A 88 5.10 2.78 -0.29
N TYR A 89 5.75 2.10 0.67
CA TYR A 89 6.87 2.68 1.40
C TYR A 89 8.13 2.83 0.54
N PHE A 90 8.43 1.86 -0.33
CA PHE A 90 9.49 1.95 -1.33
C PHE A 90 9.31 3.18 -2.24
N LEU A 91 8.09 3.40 -2.76
CA LEU A 91 7.74 4.56 -3.57
C LEU A 91 8.09 5.89 -2.89
N ARG A 92 7.86 6.00 -1.58
CA ARG A 92 8.16 7.21 -0.80
C ARG A 92 9.67 7.52 -0.68
N LEU A 93 10.53 6.54 -0.85
CA LEU A 93 11.99 6.69 -0.82
C LEU A 93 12.57 7.17 -2.16
N GLN A 94 11.78 7.14 -3.24
CA GLN A 94 12.25 7.51 -4.57
C GLN A 94 12.44 9.02 -4.72
N PRO A 95 13.33 9.49 -5.59
CA PRO A 95 13.53 10.91 -5.90
C PRO A 95 12.38 11.47 -6.77
N LEU A 96 11.15 11.35 -6.30
CA LEU A 96 9.90 11.62 -7.02
C LEU A 96 9.86 12.97 -7.77
N PRO A 97 10.41 14.10 -7.24
CA PRO A 97 10.34 15.37 -7.95
C PRO A 97 11.01 15.38 -9.32
N SER A 98 11.97 14.48 -9.53
CA SER A 98 12.73 14.38 -10.79
C SER A 98 12.27 13.23 -11.69
N MET A 99 11.30 12.42 -11.23
CA MET A 99 10.82 11.22 -11.94
C MET A 99 9.47 11.50 -12.62
N LYS A 100 9.23 10.89 -13.76
CA LYS A 100 7.92 10.86 -14.42
C LYS A 100 7.12 9.62 -14.01
N LYS A 101 7.81 8.53 -13.72
CA LYS A 101 7.22 7.26 -13.29
C LYS A 101 8.16 6.52 -12.34
N VAL A 102 7.59 5.66 -11.52
CA VAL A 102 8.30 4.68 -10.69
C VAL A 102 7.77 3.30 -11.03
N GLU A 103 8.67 2.35 -11.13
CA GLU A 103 8.33 0.94 -11.40
C GLU A 103 9.05 0.06 -10.38
N CYS A 104 8.37 -0.98 -9.91
CA CYS A 104 8.97 -2.04 -9.10
C CYS A 104 8.17 -3.33 -9.24
N PRO A 105 8.79 -4.51 -9.08
CA PRO A 105 8.07 -5.77 -9.00
C PRO A 105 7.17 -5.80 -7.75
N ILE A 106 5.91 -6.16 -7.94
CA ILE A 106 4.93 -6.26 -6.86
C ILE A 106 4.17 -7.58 -6.93
N THR A 107 3.63 -7.99 -5.79
CA THR A 107 2.78 -9.18 -5.70
C THR A 107 1.63 -8.97 -4.71
N ASP A 108 0.52 -9.63 -5.00
CA ASP A 108 -0.60 -9.82 -4.06
C ASP A 108 -0.60 -11.25 -3.45
N GLY A 109 0.44 -12.04 -3.72
CA GLY A 109 0.57 -13.44 -3.31
C GLY A 109 -0.07 -14.44 -4.29
N LYS A 110 -0.68 -13.99 -5.39
CA LYS A 110 -1.23 -14.83 -6.47
C LYS A 110 -0.54 -14.59 -7.79
N ILE A 111 -0.23 -13.35 -8.08
CA ILE A 111 0.47 -12.89 -9.28
C ILE A 111 1.71 -12.11 -8.89
N ASN A 112 2.67 -12.01 -9.81
CA ASN A 112 3.85 -11.17 -9.69
C ASN A 112 4.02 -10.37 -10.98
N ILE A 113 3.93 -9.06 -10.88
CA ILE A 113 3.95 -8.12 -12.02
C ILE A 113 4.87 -6.94 -11.74
N VAL A 114 5.17 -6.16 -12.76
CA VAL A 114 5.82 -4.85 -12.59
C VAL A 114 4.75 -3.80 -12.32
N GLY A 115 4.64 -3.38 -11.07
CA GLY A 115 3.78 -2.27 -10.69
C GLY A 115 4.35 -0.93 -11.18
N ARG A 116 3.47 -0.03 -11.60
CA ARG A 116 3.82 1.29 -12.15
C ARG A 116 3.05 2.38 -11.45
N VAL A 117 3.72 3.50 -11.19
CA VAL A 117 3.12 4.71 -10.62
C VAL A 117 3.59 5.91 -11.41
N ASP A 118 2.66 6.67 -11.97
CA ASP A 118 2.94 7.94 -12.62
C ASP A 118 3.11 9.05 -11.59
N VAL A 119 4.12 9.90 -11.79
CA VAL A 119 4.33 11.15 -11.05
C VAL A 119 3.73 12.29 -11.87
N LYS A 120 2.52 12.74 -11.52
CA LYS A 120 1.76 13.72 -12.33
C LYS A 120 2.18 15.17 -12.09
N GLY A 121 2.98 15.45 -11.05
CA GLY A 121 3.48 16.77 -10.75
C GLY A 121 3.22 17.21 -9.32
N LYS A 122 3.23 18.53 -9.10
CA LYS A 122 3.06 19.14 -7.78
C LYS A 122 1.75 19.91 -7.72
N GLU A 123 1.10 19.84 -6.57
CA GLU A 123 -0.12 20.57 -6.28
C GLU A 123 -0.12 21.05 -4.83
N ARG A 124 -0.73 22.21 -4.56
CA ARG A 124 -1.00 22.65 -3.20
C ARG A 124 -2.46 22.34 -2.86
N ILE A 125 -2.66 21.52 -1.87
CA ILE A 125 -4.01 21.13 -1.43
C ILE A 125 -4.25 21.53 0.02
N GLN A 126 -5.52 21.68 0.39
CA GLN A 126 -5.94 21.85 1.77
C GLN A 126 -6.51 20.55 2.33
N VAL A 127 -6.05 20.16 3.52
CA VAL A 127 -6.53 19.00 4.27
C VAL A 127 -6.60 19.36 5.75
N GLY A 128 -7.77 19.18 6.37
CA GLY A 128 -7.97 19.48 7.79
C GLY A 128 -7.63 20.93 8.18
N GLY A 129 -7.88 21.90 7.28
CA GLY A 129 -7.58 23.32 7.50
C GLY A 129 -6.10 23.69 7.31
N ARG A 130 -5.23 22.75 6.92
CA ARG A 130 -3.81 23.00 6.65
C ARG A 130 -3.51 22.90 5.16
N ALA A 131 -2.65 23.80 4.65
CA ALA A 131 -2.15 23.74 3.29
C ALA A 131 -0.90 22.87 3.22
N TYR A 132 -0.86 21.95 2.24
CA TYR A 132 0.26 21.06 1.98
C TYR A 132 0.76 21.25 0.55
N ALA A 133 2.06 21.45 0.38
CA ALA A 133 2.70 21.26 -0.91
C ALA A 133 2.85 19.76 -1.15
N THR A 134 2.29 19.24 -2.23
CA THR A 134 2.23 17.80 -2.49
C THR A 134 2.78 17.41 -3.86
N ILE A 135 3.07 16.13 -4.00
CA ILE A 135 3.34 15.45 -5.26
C ILE A 135 2.14 14.52 -5.50
N ILE A 136 1.63 14.52 -6.73
CA ILE A 136 0.53 13.66 -7.16
C ILE A 136 1.09 12.38 -7.73
N LEU A 137 0.60 11.25 -7.24
CA LEU A 137 0.96 9.91 -7.67
C LEU A 137 -0.30 9.17 -8.14
N GLU A 138 -0.22 8.54 -9.31
CA GLU A 138 -1.29 7.74 -9.88
C GLU A 138 -0.76 6.34 -10.23
N PRO A 139 -1.11 5.31 -9.44
CA PRO A 139 -0.85 3.93 -9.81
C PRO A 139 -1.55 3.56 -11.12
N ILE A 140 -0.83 2.88 -12.00
CA ILE A 140 -1.39 2.30 -13.23
C ILE A 140 -1.85 0.89 -12.88
N LEU A 141 -3.14 0.64 -13.05
CA LEU A 141 -3.82 -0.57 -12.57
C LEU A 141 -4.24 -1.49 -13.73
N ASP A 142 -3.83 -1.20 -14.96
CA ASP A 142 -4.31 -1.85 -16.19
C ASP A 142 -4.11 -3.38 -16.21
N ASP A 143 -3.16 -3.90 -15.44
CA ASP A 143 -2.84 -5.32 -15.37
C ASP A 143 -3.18 -5.96 -14.01
N VAL A 144 -3.90 -5.27 -13.13
CA VAL A 144 -4.11 -5.73 -11.75
C VAL A 144 -5.59 -5.98 -11.48
N GLU A 145 -6.03 -7.24 -11.54
CA GLU A 145 -7.39 -7.66 -11.11
C GLU A 145 -7.73 -7.31 -9.64
N LEU A 146 -6.77 -6.80 -8.89
CA LEU A 146 -6.91 -6.36 -7.49
C LEU A 146 -7.90 -5.22 -7.28
N PHE A 147 -8.13 -4.43 -8.31
CA PHE A 147 -9.00 -3.25 -8.25
C PHE A 147 -10.03 -3.34 -9.36
N SER A 148 -11.11 -4.06 -9.13
CA SER A 148 -12.35 -4.10 -9.92
C SER A 148 -12.25 -3.77 -11.43
N PRO A 149 -12.82 -4.55 -12.34
CA PRO A 149 -12.70 -4.41 -13.80
C PRO A 149 -13.49 -3.23 -14.39
N ASN A 150 -13.64 -2.13 -13.66
CA ASN A 150 -14.30 -0.93 -14.17
C ASN A 150 -13.29 -0.01 -14.84
N GLU A 151 -13.48 0.28 -16.11
CA GLU A 151 -12.67 1.18 -16.96
C GLU A 151 -12.42 2.59 -16.37
N ASN A 152 -13.10 2.94 -15.26
CA ASN A 152 -12.96 4.20 -14.54
C ASN A 152 -12.39 4.04 -13.13
N ALA A 153 -11.91 2.86 -12.75
CA ALA A 153 -11.24 2.67 -11.46
C ALA A 153 -9.90 3.38 -11.49
N GLY A 154 -9.59 4.14 -10.45
CA GLY A 154 -8.32 4.84 -10.36
C GLY A 154 -8.02 5.24 -8.93
N ILE A 155 -6.74 5.18 -8.59
CA ILE A 155 -6.25 5.67 -7.31
C ILE A 155 -5.39 6.91 -7.57
N ARG A 156 -5.65 7.97 -6.83
CA ARG A 156 -4.80 9.16 -6.83
C ARG A 156 -4.36 9.43 -5.40
N MET A 157 -3.06 9.67 -5.23
CA MET A 157 -2.46 9.94 -3.94
C MET A 157 -1.75 11.28 -3.96
N TRP A 158 -1.95 12.08 -2.92
CA TRP A 158 -1.19 13.30 -2.64
C TRP A 158 -0.29 13.04 -1.45
N ILE A 159 1.01 13.07 -1.67
CA ILE A 159 2.01 12.94 -0.62
C ILE A 159 2.75 14.27 -0.45
N THR A 160 3.22 14.59 0.76
CA THR A 160 3.96 15.83 0.99
C THR A 160 5.20 15.91 0.10
N ALA A 161 5.50 17.11 -0.40
CA ALA A 161 6.68 17.35 -1.26
C ALA A 161 8.00 17.37 -0.48
N ASP A 162 7.95 17.40 0.86
CA ASP A 162 9.11 17.34 1.74
C ASP A 162 9.70 15.90 1.81
N ALA A 163 10.83 15.74 2.51
CA ALA A 163 11.53 14.46 2.62
C ALA A 163 10.72 13.36 3.32
N ARG A 164 9.71 13.73 4.12
CA ARG A 164 8.88 12.75 4.86
C ARG A 164 7.91 12.00 3.96
N ARG A 165 7.50 12.58 2.79
CA ARG A 165 6.58 11.94 1.83
C ARG A 165 5.32 11.39 2.49
N ILE A 166 4.71 12.16 3.42
CA ILE A 166 3.52 11.72 4.16
C ILE A 166 2.31 11.76 3.22
N PRO A 167 1.51 10.69 3.12
CA PRO A 167 0.25 10.73 2.39
C PRO A 167 -0.72 11.65 3.12
N VAL A 168 -1.22 12.68 2.44
CA VAL A 168 -2.16 13.64 3.00
C VAL A 168 -3.57 13.47 2.45
N ARG A 169 -3.70 12.90 1.24
CA ARG A 169 -4.97 12.51 0.65
C ARG A 169 -4.79 11.30 -0.26
N ILE A 170 -5.72 10.38 -0.19
CA ILE A 170 -5.87 9.27 -1.13
C ILE A 170 -7.31 9.29 -1.62
N GLU A 171 -7.50 9.26 -2.93
CA GLU A 171 -8.79 9.11 -3.57
C GLU A 171 -8.81 7.80 -4.36
N SER A 172 -9.88 7.03 -4.19
CA SER A 172 -10.15 5.85 -4.99
C SER A 172 -11.47 6.05 -5.71
N ARG A 173 -11.44 6.00 -7.04
CA ARG A 173 -12.63 6.06 -7.87
C ARG A 173 -13.09 4.63 -8.12
N VAL A 174 -14.32 4.35 -7.78
CA VAL A 174 -14.99 3.05 -7.99
C VAL A 174 -16.35 3.28 -8.63
N ALA A 175 -17.01 2.21 -9.08
CA ALA A 175 -18.34 2.31 -9.72
C ALA A 175 -19.39 3.07 -8.90
N LEU A 176 -19.32 3.01 -7.57
CA LEU A 176 -20.26 3.65 -6.64
C LEU A 176 -19.90 5.11 -6.30
N GLY A 177 -18.80 5.66 -6.83
CA GLY A 177 -18.36 7.03 -6.55
C GLY A 177 -16.88 7.16 -6.21
N VAL A 178 -16.53 8.25 -5.52
CA VAL A 178 -15.16 8.54 -5.09
C VAL A 178 -15.06 8.38 -3.58
N PHE A 179 -14.20 7.45 -3.14
CA PHE A 179 -13.81 7.35 -1.74
C PHE A 179 -12.58 8.22 -1.51
N ARG A 180 -12.62 9.01 -0.43
CA ARG A 180 -11.53 9.91 -0.05
C ARG A 180 -11.09 9.62 1.38
N ALA A 181 -9.79 9.38 1.55
CA ALA A 181 -9.14 9.37 2.86
C ALA A 181 -8.24 10.59 2.99
N GLU A 182 -8.27 11.27 4.14
CA GLU A 182 -7.48 12.46 4.42
C GLU A 182 -6.71 12.33 5.73
N LEU A 183 -5.49 12.86 5.73
CA LEU A 183 -4.63 12.90 6.90
C LEU A 183 -5.28 13.70 8.04
N ARG A 184 -5.42 13.09 9.20
CA ARG A 184 -5.82 13.78 10.41
C ARG A 184 -4.64 14.17 11.29
N LYS A 185 -3.67 13.26 11.44
CA LYS A 185 -2.52 13.44 12.32
C LYS A 185 -1.33 12.65 11.79
N ALA A 186 -0.14 13.22 11.88
CA ALA A 186 1.13 12.52 11.67
C ALA A 186 2.03 12.78 12.86
N GLU A 187 2.56 11.73 13.44
CA GLU A 187 3.48 11.77 14.58
C GLU A 187 4.75 10.99 14.25
N GLN A 188 5.87 11.51 14.69
CA GLN A 188 7.11 10.76 14.70
C GLN A 188 7.31 10.20 16.10
N VAL A 189 7.33 8.88 16.20
CA VAL A 189 7.66 8.22 17.47
C VAL A 189 9.18 8.09 17.53
N SER A 190 9.81 8.67 18.55
CA SER A 190 11.22 8.44 18.82
C SER A 190 11.42 6.97 19.22
N PRO A 191 12.47 6.30 18.75
CA PRO A 191 12.78 4.95 19.20
C PRO A 191 12.95 4.98 20.73
N PRO A 192 12.53 3.92 21.45
CA PRO A 192 12.77 3.83 22.89
C PRO A 192 14.28 3.99 23.16
N ALA A 193 14.62 4.79 24.17
CA ALA A 193 15.99 4.93 24.61
C ALA A 193 16.56 3.52 24.86
N LYS A 194 17.70 3.22 24.27
CA LYS A 194 18.42 1.96 24.56
C LYS A 194 18.76 2.00 26.06
N GLN A 195 18.12 1.13 26.84
CA GLN A 195 18.56 0.80 28.19
C GLN A 195 19.84 -0.03 28.14
#